data_7047b8238bb5751b0dca449dd7489870
#
_entry.id   7047b8238bb5751b0dca449dd7489870
#
_cell.length_a   1.000
_cell.length_b   1.000
_cell.length_c   1.000
_cell.angle_alpha   90.00
_cell.angle_beta   90.00
_cell.angle_gamma   90.00
#
_symmetry.space_group_name_H-M   'P 1'
#
loop_
_entity.id
_entity.type
_entity.pdbx_description
1 polymer ?
#
loop_
_entity_poly.entity_id
_entity_poly.type
_entity_poly.pdbx_seq_one_letter_code
_entity_poly.pdbx_strand_id
1 'polypeptide(L)' 'MQTDTHQPGLTPLSRETRAALPTHEAAAHLTLKPQTLRCWAMREDGPLRPIRINGRLAWPVSELRRVLGVPE' A
#
# COMPACT_ATOMS: atom_id res chain seq x y z
N MET A 1 4.45 -9.11 -24.14
CA MET A 1 4.15 -8.72 -23.60
C MET A 1 4.08 -8.16 -22.80
N GLN A 2 3.98 -8.16 -22.61
CA GLN A 2 3.79 -7.68 -21.89
C GLN A 2 3.68 -7.01 -21.30
N THR A 3 3.42 -6.92 -21.14
CA THR A 3 3.12 -6.24 -20.70
C THR A 3 3.26 -5.57 -19.95
N ASP A 4 3.32 -5.28 -20.02
CA ASP A 4 3.32 -4.76 -19.28
C ASP A 4 2.73 -3.78 -18.64
N THR A 5 2.41 -3.80 -18.65
CA THR A 5 1.48 -2.97 -17.93
C THR A 5 1.88 -2.74 -16.50
N HIS A 6 2.85 -3.36 -16.00
CA HIS A 6 3.28 -3.12 -14.65
C HIS A 6 3.87 -1.72 -14.54
N GLN A 7 3.75 -1.11 -13.37
CA GLN A 7 4.21 0.24 -13.14
C GLN A 7 5.69 0.24 -12.82
N PRO A 8 6.47 1.11 -13.47
CA PRO A 8 7.89 1.22 -13.14
C PRO A 8 8.06 1.54 -11.67
N GLY A 9 8.95 0.83 -11.02
CA GLY A 9 9.26 1.07 -9.62
C GLY A 9 8.35 0.40 -8.61
N LEU A 10 7.26 -0.24 -9.07
CA LEU A 10 6.39 -0.94 -8.13
C LEU A 10 6.93 -2.34 -7.89
N THR A 11 7.43 -2.56 -6.69
CA THR A 11 8.00 -3.83 -6.28
C THR A 11 6.91 -4.77 -5.78
N PRO A 12 6.90 -6.03 -6.19
CA PRO A 12 5.94 -6.98 -5.63
C PRO A 12 6.06 -7.05 -4.11
N LEU A 13 4.93 -7.15 -3.42
CA LEU A 13 4.93 -7.15 -1.95
C LEU A 13 5.75 -8.29 -1.38
N SER A 14 5.82 -9.43 -2.07
CA SER A 14 6.61 -10.56 -1.60
C SER A 14 8.11 -10.25 -1.57
N ARG A 15 8.54 -9.24 -2.31
CA ARG A 15 9.95 -8.84 -2.37
C ARG A 15 10.21 -7.47 -1.77
N GLU A 16 9.17 -6.83 -1.27
CA GLU A 16 9.32 -5.49 -0.72
C GLU A 16 10.13 -5.54 0.56
N THR A 17 11.17 -4.73 0.64
CA THR A 17 12.03 -4.68 1.82
C THR A 17 11.74 -3.48 2.72
N ARG A 18 11.01 -2.50 2.23
CA ARG A 18 10.64 -1.35 3.05
C ARG A 18 9.57 -1.76 4.05
N ALA A 19 9.57 -1.14 5.22
CA ALA A 19 8.59 -1.45 6.25
C ALA A 19 7.21 -0.87 5.93
N ALA A 20 7.17 0.24 5.23
CA ALA A 20 5.91 0.91 4.89
C ALA A 20 6.05 1.60 3.55
N LEU A 21 4.90 1.86 2.91
CA LEU A 21 4.85 2.45 1.59
C LEU A 21 4.05 3.75 1.62
N PRO A 22 4.36 4.69 0.71
CA PRO A 22 3.51 5.87 0.58
C PRO A 22 2.14 5.51 0.03
N THR A 23 1.19 6.41 0.21
CA THR A 23 -0.20 6.14 -0.12
C THR A 23 -0.40 5.71 -1.57
N HIS A 24 0.25 6.37 -2.52
CA HIS A 24 0.04 6.04 -3.94
C HIS A 24 0.55 4.64 -4.28
N GLU A 25 1.65 4.20 -3.66
CA GLU A 25 2.16 2.85 -3.90
C GLU A 25 1.27 1.81 -3.23
N ALA A 26 0.85 2.07 -2.00
CA ALA A 26 -0.05 1.16 -1.30
C ALA A 26 -1.35 1.00 -2.08
N ALA A 27 -1.90 2.10 -2.58
CA ALA A 27 -3.12 2.04 -3.38
C ALA A 27 -2.92 1.23 -4.66
N ALA A 28 -1.75 1.36 -5.30
CA ALA A 28 -1.46 0.59 -6.50
C ALA A 28 -1.45 -0.91 -6.21
N HIS A 29 -0.85 -1.32 -5.10
CA HIS A 29 -0.86 -2.73 -4.72
C HIS A 29 -2.27 -3.25 -4.47
N LEU A 30 -3.13 -2.40 -3.93
CA LEU A 30 -4.51 -2.78 -3.64
C LEU A 30 -5.44 -2.59 -4.84
N THR A 31 -4.94 -2.03 -5.94
CA THR A 31 -5.70 -1.66 -7.12
C THR A 31 -6.85 -0.70 -6.79
N LEU A 32 -6.58 0.19 -5.86
CA LEU A 32 -7.53 1.21 -5.42
C LEU A 32 -6.97 2.59 -5.71
N LYS A 33 -7.82 3.60 -5.60
CA LYS A 33 -7.39 4.98 -5.76
C LYS A 33 -6.74 5.47 -4.46
N PRO A 34 -5.70 6.32 -4.56
CA PRO A 34 -5.10 6.88 -3.35
C PRO A 34 -6.10 7.58 -2.44
N GLN A 35 -7.12 8.20 -3.02
CA GLN A 35 -8.14 8.87 -2.22
C GLN A 35 -8.89 7.91 -1.30
N THR A 36 -9.09 6.67 -1.74
CA THR A 36 -9.73 5.67 -0.91
C THR A 36 -8.93 5.43 0.38
N LEU A 37 -7.61 5.32 0.23
CA LEU A 37 -6.75 5.11 1.40
C LEU A 37 -6.74 6.33 2.30
N ARG A 38 -6.76 7.53 1.71
CA ARG A 38 -6.81 8.75 2.51
C ARG A 38 -8.10 8.84 3.32
N CYS A 39 -9.22 8.40 2.72
CA CYS A 39 -10.47 8.34 3.43
C CYS A 39 -10.42 7.36 4.60
N TRP A 40 -9.81 6.20 4.40
CA TRP A 40 -9.62 5.25 5.49
C TRP A 40 -8.82 5.87 6.64
N ALA A 41 -7.76 6.59 6.29
CA ALA A 41 -6.93 7.23 7.30
C ALA A 41 -7.71 8.29 8.07
N MET A 42 -8.49 9.10 7.37
CA MET A 42 -9.25 10.19 7.97
C MET A 42 -10.34 9.66 8.89
N ARG A 43 -11.04 8.61 8.47
CA ARG A 43 -12.15 8.05 9.24
C ARG A 43 -11.69 7.02 10.26
N GLU A 44 -10.44 6.62 10.19
CA GLU A 44 -9.87 5.56 11.03
C GLU A 44 -10.66 4.27 10.89
N ASP A 45 -11.03 3.96 9.65
CA ASP A 45 -11.73 2.73 9.34
C ASP A 45 -11.01 2.03 8.18
N GLY A 46 -11.66 1.02 7.59
CA GLY A 46 -11.08 0.24 6.52
C GLY A 46 -10.24 -0.91 7.05
N PRO A 47 -9.75 -1.76 6.16
CA PRO A 47 -9.02 -2.96 6.56
C PRO A 47 -7.58 -2.70 6.98
N LEU A 48 -7.07 -1.48 6.73
CA LEU A 48 -5.68 -1.11 7.02
C LEU A 48 -5.65 0.17 7.82
N ARG A 49 -4.62 0.28 8.67
CA ARG A 49 -4.36 1.52 9.40
C ARG A 49 -2.99 2.04 9.04
N PRO A 50 -2.89 3.32 8.68
CA PRO A 50 -1.58 3.90 8.35
C PRO A 50 -0.85 4.34 9.60
N ILE A 51 0.46 4.59 9.42
CA ILE A 51 1.27 5.30 10.41
C ILE A 51 1.52 6.68 9.86
N ARG A 52 1.67 7.66 10.76
CA ARG A 52 2.03 9.01 10.35
C ARG A 52 3.49 9.26 10.68
N ILE A 53 4.22 9.67 9.66
CA ILE A 53 5.64 9.99 9.81
C ILE A 53 5.83 11.39 9.24
N ASN A 54 6.19 12.34 10.09
CA ASN A 54 6.39 13.74 9.69
C ASN A 54 5.19 14.28 8.90
N GLY A 55 3.98 13.97 9.36
CA GLY A 55 2.77 14.45 8.71
C GLY A 55 2.37 13.71 7.45
N ARG A 56 3.13 12.71 7.05
CA ARG A 56 2.82 11.91 5.87
C ARG A 56 2.29 10.55 6.28
N LEU A 57 1.36 10.05 5.48
CA LEU A 57 0.83 8.70 5.70
C LEU A 57 1.78 7.67 5.13
N ALA A 58 2.04 6.62 5.91
CA ALA A 58 2.80 5.47 5.46
C ALA A 58 1.99 4.22 5.80
N TRP A 59 1.96 3.27 4.88
CA TRP A 59 1.12 2.08 5.03
C TRP A 59 2.02 0.87 5.26
N PRO A 60 1.90 0.21 6.43
CA PRO A 60 2.79 -0.91 6.75
C PRO A 60 2.67 -2.03 5.71
N VAL A 61 3.81 -2.51 5.25
CA VAL A 61 3.83 -3.58 4.24
C VAL A 61 3.26 -4.87 4.81
N SER A 62 3.50 -5.14 6.10
CA SER A 62 2.96 -6.32 6.74
C SER A 62 1.43 -6.34 6.69
N GLU A 63 0.80 -5.17 6.86
CA GLU A 63 -0.65 -5.07 6.77
C GLU A 63 -1.14 -5.27 5.34
N LEU A 64 -0.41 -4.73 4.37
CA LEU A 64 -0.76 -4.93 2.97
C LEU A 64 -0.68 -6.41 2.60
N ARG A 65 0.36 -7.09 3.06
CA ARG A 65 0.49 -8.52 2.81
C ARG A 65 -0.66 -9.31 3.44
N ARG A 66 -1.03 -8.94 4.65
CA ARG A 66 -2.11 -9.62 5.36
C ARG A 66 -3.42 -9.49 4.60
N VAL A 67 -3.74 -8.29 4.14
CA VAL A 67 -5.00 -8.04 3.45
C VAL A 67 -5.03 -8.73 2.09
N LEU A 68 -3.90 -8.74 1.40
CA LEU A 68 -3.82 -9.33 0.06
C LEU A 68 -3.51 -10.81 0.08
N GLY A 69 -3.25 -11.38 1.25
CA GLY A 69 -2.96 -12.80 1.36
C GLY A 69 -1.57 -13.19 0.87
N VAL A 70 -0.63 -12.25 0.87
CA VAL A 70 0.73 -12.53 0.44
C VAL A 70 1.50 -13.13 1.60
N PRO A 71 2.20 -14.26 1.40
CA PRO A 71 3.00 -14.86 2.48
C PRO A 71 4.12 -13.93 2.92
N GLU A 72 4.44 -14.00 4.19
CA GLU A 72 5.54 -13.22 4.74
C GLU A 72 6.83 -13.99 4.75
#